data_9cdbca1ba5e43215abcc35472b79561e
#
_entry.id   9cdbca1ba5e43215abcc35472b79561e
#
_cell.length_a   1.000
_cell.length_b   1.000
_cell.length_c   1.000
_cell.angle_alpha   90.00
_cell.angle_beta   90.00
_cell.angle_gamma   90.00
#
_symmetry.space_group_name_H-M   'P 1'
#
loop_
_entity.id
_entity.type
_entity.pdbx_description
1 polymer ?
#
loop_
_entity_poly.entity_id
_entity_poly.type
_entity_poly.pdbx_seq_one_letter_code
_entity_poly.pdbx_strand_id
1 'polypeptide(L)'
;MPSHIVLLIAFGCIITAALIINPSQQVYADSLKSALKQRIGNYEVEMVTDPKSPVIGQNNRIILRFGSVNGDDLIDVPIVIRIFKDNTELEKTGKILVPYGHYNYNYVFPESGRYILYVDVDDMAYSNQILNFIYSIDVPESWNNSSLPLAIITVGVIATVITTIVGVIFFQRKKNQQSITNTKN
;
A
#
# COMPACT_ATOMS: atom_id res chain seq x y z
N MET A 1 -27.41 21.42 37.09
CA MET A 1 -26.14 20.70 37.01
C MET A 1 -26.03 19.57 35.95
N PRO A 2 -26.87 19.47 34.93
CA PRO A 2 -26.67 18.46 33.88
C PRO A 2 -25.87 18.96 32.67
N SER A 3 -25.62 20.28 32.53
CA SER A 3 -25.03 20.85 31.33
C SER A 3 -23.54 20.48 31.12
N HIS A 4 -22.77 20.35 32.21
CA HIS A 4 -21.33 20.01 32.09
C HIS A 4 -21.07 18.57 31.66
N ILE A 5 -21.96 17.64 32.02
CA ILE A 5 -21.79 16.20 31.62
C ILE A 5 -22.13 16.06 30.15
N VAL A 6 -23.15 16.74 29.64
CA VAL A 6 -23.49 16.73 28.21
C VAL A 6 -22.38 17.37 27.37
N LEU A 7 -21.78 18.45 27.90
CA LEU A 7 -20.65 19.12 27.24
C LEU A 7 -19.41 18.22 27.17
N LEU A 8 -19.10 17.47 28.22
CA LEU A 8 -17.97 16.51 28.24
C LEU A 8 -18.17 15.35 27.26
N ILE A 9 -19.40 14.83 27.16
CA ILE A 9 -19.73 13.75 26.22
C ILE A 9 -19.64 14.26 24.78
N ALA A 10 -20.17 15.46 24.48
CA ALA A 10 -20.07 16.07 23.16
C ALA A 10 -18.60 16.34 22.76
N PHE A 11 -17.77 16.81 23.70
CA PHE A 11 -16.34 17.05 23.43
C PHE A 11 -15.57 15.76 23.18
N GLY A 12 -15.88 14.68 23.91
CA GLY A 12 -15.32 13.35 23.69
C GLY A 12 -15.66 12.77 22.29
N CYS A 13 -16.89 12.94 21.83
CA CYS A 13 -17.32 12.53 20.48
C CYS A 13 -16.63 13.31 19.35
N ILE A 14 -16.38 14.61 19.56
CA ILE A 14 -15.68 15.46 18.57
C ILE A 14 -14.20 15.04 18.44
N ILE A 15 -13.54 14.74 19.56
CA ILE A 15 -12.14 14.29 19.55
C ILE A 15 -12.01 12.94 18.86
N THR A 16 -12.90 11.99 19.11
CA THR A 16 -12.87 10.68 18.46
C THR A 16 -13.17 10.78 16.95
N ALA A 17 -14.09 11.65 16.54
CA ALA A 17 -14.37 11.91 15.13
C ALA A 17 -13.16 12.55 14.41
N ALA A 18 -12.43 13.46 15.05
CA ALA A 18 -11.25 14.11 14.49
C ALA A 18 -10.06 13.14 14.28
N LEU A 19 -9.95 12.09 15.10
CA LEU A 19 -8.92 11.05 14.96
C LEU A 19 -9.19 10.07 13.80
N ILE A 20 -10.43 9.99 13.34
CA ILE A 20 -10.83 9.09 12.23
C ILE A 20 -10.63 9.75 10.86
N ILE A 21 -10.57 11.07 10.78
CA ILE A 21 -10.49 11.85 9.53
C ILE A 21 -9.01 12.23 9.21
N ASN A 22 -8.04 11.41 9.57
CA ASN A 22 -6.72 11.57 8.97
C ASN A 22 -6.71 10.79 7.64
N PRO A 23 -6.88 11.44 6.48
CA PRO A 23 -6.52 10.82 5.23
C PRO A 23 -5.02 10.54 5.35
N SER A 24 -4.66 9.26 5.29
CA SER A 24 -3.29 8.87 5.09
C SER A 24 -2.82 9.57 3.82
N GLN A 25 -2.10 10.68 3.98
CA GLN A 25 -1.39 11.29 2.86
C GLN A 25 -0.39 10.24 2.45
N GLN A 26 -0.68 9.55 1.37
CA GLN A 26 0.33 8.76 0.67
C GLN A 26 1.38 9.76 0.23
N VAL A 27 2.44 9.82 1.01
CA VAL A 27 3.67 10.50 0.61
C VAL A 27 4.13 9.74 -0.62
N TYR A 28 3.96 10.33 -1.79
CA TYR A 28 4.66 9.92 -3.01
C TYR A 28 6.14 10.24 -2.79
N ALA A 29 6.77 9.47 -1.91
CA ALA A 29 8.21 9.44 -1.82
C ALA A 29 8.71 8.84 -3.13
N ASP A 30 9.67 9.51 -3.72
CA ASP A 30 10.41 9.14 -4.92
C ASP A 30 10.53 7.61 -5.04
N SER A 31 9.67 7.01 -5.85
CA SER A 31 9.53 5.54 -5.95
C SER A 31 10.84 4.89 -6.40
N LEU A 32 11.68 5.64 -7.10
CA LEU A 32 12.98 5.17 -7.59
C LEU A 32 14.06 5.05 -6.49
N LYS A 33 13.91 5.69 -5.33
CA LYS A 33 14.87 5.51 -4.21
C LYS A 33 14.98 4.08 -3.70
N SER A 34 13.97 3.27 -3.93
CA SER A 34 13.95 1.85 -3.54
C SER A 34 13.98 0.91 -4.74
N ALA A 35 14.32 1.40 -5.92
CA ALA A 35 14.39 0.60 -7.14
C ALA A 35 15.48 -0.47 -7.04
N LEU A 36 15.16 -1.64 -7.57
CA LEU A 36 16.16 -2.68 -7.82
C LEU A 36 16.95 -2.30 -9.06
N LYS A 37 18.24 -2.16 -8.89
CA LYS A 37 19.16 -1.71 -9.94
C LYS A 37 20.04 -2.85 -10.38
N GLN A 38 20.14 -3.04 -11.70
CA GLN A 38 21.10 -3.98 -12.33
C GLN A 38 21.88 -3.29 -13.43
N ARG A 39 23.12 -3.75 -13.63
CA ARG A 39 24.02 -3.18 -14.63
C ARG A 39 24.67 -4.29 -15.45
N ILE A 40 24.60 -4.16 -16.77
CA ILE A 40 25.28 -5.03 -17.72
C ILE A 40 25.95 -4.15 -18.77
N GLY A 41 27.28 -4.22 -18.84
CA GLY A 41 28.05 -3.35 -19.72
C GLY A 41 27.81 -1.87 -19.43
N ASN A 42 27.37 -1.13 -20.44
CA ASN A 42 27.04 0.32 -20.34
C ASN A 42 25.59 0.60 -19.98
N TYR A 43 24.77 -0.43 -19.83
CA TYR A 43 23.35 -0.31 -19.49
C TYR A 43 23.14 -0.44 -18.00
N GLU A 44 22.34 0.44 -17.46
CA GLU A 44 21.81 0.38 -16.09
C GLU A 44 20.29 0.35 -16.17
N VAL A 45 19.68 -0.71 -15.66
CA VAL A 45 18.21 -0.84 -15.61
C VAL A 45 17.77 -0.84 -14.16
N GLU A 46 16.80 0.02 -13.86
CA GLU A 46 16.16 0.11 -12.56
C GLU A 46 14.72 -0.36 -12.67
N MET A 47 14.25 -1.09 -11.66
CA MET A 47 12.89 -1.59 -11.59
C MET A 47 12.27 -1.30 -10.23
N VAL A 48 11.02 -0.85 -10.22
CA VAL A 48 10.19 -0.73 -9.03
C VAL A 48 8.75 -1.08 -9.36
N THR A 49 8.02 -1.60 -8.38
CA THR A 49 6.57 -1.81 -8.50
C THR A 49 5.79 -0.73 -7.77
N ASP A 50 4.64 -0.36 -8.33
CA ASP A 50 3.66 0.54 -7.72
C ASP A 50 2.26 -0.12 -7.74
N PRO A 51 1.73 -0.51 -6.58
CA PRO A 51 2.30 -0.32 -5.23
C PRO A 51 3.60 -1.11 -5.03
N LYS A 52 4.45 -0.64 -4.10
CA LYS A 52 5.75 -1.28 -3.76
C LYS A 52 5.59 -2.76 -3.39
N SER A 53 4.47 -3.10 -2.76
CA SER A 53 4.04 -4.47 -2.51
C SER A 53 2.86 -4.77 -3.44
N PRO A 54 3.05 -5.54 -4.52
CA PRO A 54 1.99 -5.83 -5.48
C PRO A 54 0.78 -6.50 -4.85
N VAL A 55 -0.39 -6.22 -5.40
CA VAL A 55 -1.66 -6.75 -4.90
C VAL A 55 -2.25 -7.71 -5.91
N ILE A 56 -2.62 -8.91 -5.44
CA ILE A 56 -3.23 -9.97 -6.26
C ILE A 56 -4.54 -9.47 -6.88
N GLY A 57 -4.75 -9.79 -8.15
CA GLY A 57 -6.00 -9.49 -8.87
C GLY A 57 -6.21 -8.01 -9.18
N GLN A 58 -5.27 -7.15 -8.84
CA GLN A 58 -5.31 -5.73 -9.15
C GLN A 58 -4.27 -5.37 -10.20
N ASN A 59 -4.49 -4.22 -10.85
CA ASN A 59 -3.52 -3.68 -11.79
C ASN A 59 -2.34 -3.10 -10.99
N ASN A 60 -1.16 -3.72 -11.15
CA ASN A 60 0.09 -3.26 -10.55
C ASN A 60 0.95 -2.69 -11.67
N ARG A 61 1.61 -1.58 -11.41
CA ARG A 61 2.49 -0.93 -12.37
C ARG A 61 3.95 -1.31 -12.08
N ILE A 62 4.62 -1.87 -13.06
CA ILE A 62 6.06 -2.12 -13.05
C ILE A 62 6.70 -0.95 -13.80
N ILE A 63 7.52 -0.18 -13.09
CA ILE A 63 8.20 1.00 -13.62
C ILE A 63 9.64 0.62 -13.90
N LEU A 64 10.06 0.79 -15.15
CA LEU A 64 11.42 0.52 -15.61
C LEU A 64 12.09 1.83 -16.01
N ARG A 65 13.36 1.99 -15.62
CA ARG A 65 14.22 3.06 -16.09
C ARG A 65 15.46 2.46 -16.76
N PHE A 66 15.77 2.93 -17.92
CA PHE A 66 16.92 2.53 -18.71
C PHE A 66 17.90 3.70 -18.77
N GLY A 67 19.03 3.55 -18.13
CA GLY A 67 20.08 4.57 -18.07
C GLY A 67 21.43 4.05 -18.56
N SER A 68 22.32 4.98 -18.85
CA SER A 68 23.72 4.71 -19.02
C SER A 68 24.43 4.63 -17.67
N VAL A 69 25.64 4.09 -17.66
CA VAL A 69 26.50 4.08 -16.47
C VAL A 69 26.84 5.49 -15.94
N ASN A 70 26.70 6.50 -16.76
CA ASN A 70 26.92 7.90 -16.39
C ASN A 70 25.68 8.55 -15.76
N GLY A 71 24.55 7.83 -15.73
CA GLY A 71 23.28 8.29 -15.15
C GLY A 71 22.35 8.96 -16.16
N ASP A 72 22.75 9.09 -17.44
CA ASP A 72 21.90 9.64 -18.48
C ASP A 72 20.82 8.63 -18.88
N ASP A 73 19.62 9.14 -19.17
CA ASP A 73 18.55 8.30 -19.71
C ASP A 73 18.85 7.89 -21.15
N LEU A 74 18.65 6.60 -21.44
CA LEU A 74 18.82 6.08 -22.79
C LEU A 74 17.57 6.35 -23.61
N ILE A 75 17.74 6.55 -24.90
CA ILE A 75 16.65 6.79 -25.86
C ILE A 75 16.55 5.61 -26.84
N ASP A 76 15.32 5.36 -27.32
CA ASP A 76 15.00 4.36 -28.34
C ASP A 76 15.52 2.95 -27.99
N VAL A 77 15.36 2.56 -26.71
CA VAL A 77 15.80 1.27 -26.20
C VAL A 77 14.79 0.17 -26.60
N PRO A 78 15.17 -0.80 -27.43
CA PRO A 78 14.28 -1.90 -27.78
C PRO A 78 14.31 -2.98 -26.69
N ILE A 79 13.14 -3.32 -26.16
CA ILE A 79 13.01 -4.29 -25.08
C ILE A 79 11.96 -5.36 -25.39
N VAL A 80 12.08 -6.50 -24.70
CA VAL A 80 11.02 -7.51 -24.52
C VAL A 80 10.89 -7.80 -23.05
N ILE A 81 9.67 -7.82 -22.54
CA ILE A 81 9.36 -8.17 -21.15
C ILE A 81 8.82 -9.60 -21.11
N ARG A 82 9.34 -10.41 -20.18
CA ARG A 82 8.85 -11.76 -19.92
C ARG A 82 8.61 -11.94 -18.43
N ILE A 83 7.48 -12.53 -18.05
CA ILE A 83 7.13 -12.80 -16.65
C ILE A 83 6.99 -14.30 -16.45
N PHE A 84 7.72 -14.81 -15.46
CA PHE A 84 7.72 -16.21 -15.09
C PHE A 84 7.23 -16.40 -13.66
N LYS A 85 6.60 -17.54 -13.41
CA LYS A 85 6.37 -18.09 -12.08
C LYS A 85 6.63 -19.59 -12.12
N ASP A 86 7.34 -20.12 -11.13
CA ASP A 86 7.65 -21.55 -11.01
C ASP A 86 8.17 -22.17 -12.31
N ASN A 87 9.11 -21.46 -12.99
CA ASN A 87 9.69 -21.80 -14.28
C ASN A 87 8.71 -21.80 -15.48
N THR A 88 7.48 -21.38 -15.28
CA THR A 88 6.49 -21.25 -16.35
C THR A 88 6.43 -19.81 -16.83
N GLU A 89 6.57 -19.59 -18.15
CA GLU A 89 6.35 -18.27 -18.75
C GLU A 89 4.86 -17.97 -18.74
N LEU A 90 4.46 -16.94 -18.00
CA LEU A 90 3.06 -16.51 -17.91
C LEU A 90 2.73 -15.45 -18.95
N GLU A 91 3.69 -14.61 -19.26
CA GLU A 91 3.53 -13.53 -20.23
C GLU A 91 4.84 -13.19 -20.93
N LYS A 92 4.71 -12.83 -22.22
CA LYS A 92 5.79 -12.31 -23.05
C LYS A 92 5.25 -11.22 -23.95
N THR A 93 5.85 -10.04 -23.93
CA THR A 93 5.49 -8.95 -24.84
C THR A 93 6.11 -9.13 -26.21
N GLY A 94 5.56 -8.45 -27.21
CA GLY A 94 6.31 -8.17 -28.42
C GLY A 94 7.50 -7.22 -28.14
N LYS A 95 8.27 -6.91 -29.19
CA LYS A 95 9.34 -5.92 -29.11
C LYS A 95 8.74 -4.53 -28.88
N ILE A 96 9.17 -3.86 -27.84
CA ILE A 96 8.74 -2.50 -27.44
C ILE A 96 9.91 -1.58 -27.62
N LEU A 97 9.70 -0.43 -28.23
CA LEU A 97 10.70 0.65 -28.30
C LEU A 97 10.42 1.66 -27.20
N VAL A 98 11.38 1.85 -26.28
CA VAL A 98 11.28 2.81 -25.18
C VAL A 98 11.93 4.12 -25.60
N PRO A 99 11.14 5.19 -25.88
CA PRO A 99 11.68 6.39 -26.54
C PRO A 99 12.51 7.27 -25.60
N TYR A 100 12.25 7.27 -24.28
CA TYR A 100 12.83 8.24 -23.33
C TYR A 100 13.35 7.61 -22.03
N GLY A 101 13.88 6.42 -22.08
CA GLY A 101 14.50 5.77 -20.92
C GLY A 101 13.55 5.33 -19.82
N HIS A 102 12.26 5.61 -19.90
CA HIS A 102 11.27 5.21 -18.91
C HIS A 102 10.14 4.43 -19.56
N TYR A 103 9.75 3.33 -18.91
CA TYR A 103 8.63 2.51 -19.36
C TYR A 103 7.78 2.04 -18.20
N ASN A 104 6.46 2.18 -18.33
CA ASN A 104 5.48 1.69 -17.36
C ASN A 104 4.77 0.48 -17.96
N TYR A 105 4.89 -0.66 -17.30
CA TYR A 105 4.23 -1.89 -17.66
C TYR A 105 3.19 -2.26 -16.62
N ASN A 106 1.94 -2.43 -17.04
CA ASN A 106 0.85 -2.80 -16.15
C ASN A 106 0.66 -4.32 -16.17
N TYR A 107 0.64 -4.95 -15.00
CA TYR A 107 0.46 -6.38 -14.86
C TYR A 107 -0.47 -6.73 -13.71
N VAL A 108 -1.34 -7.73 -13.91
CA VAL A 108 -2.22 -8.27 -12.88
C VAL A 108 -1.66 -9.60 -12.42
N PHE A 109 -1.11 -9.64 -11.19
CA PHE A 109 -0.62 -10.89 -10.61
C PHE A 109 -1.81 -11.77 -10.22
N PRO A 110 -1.96 -12.99 -10.80
CA PRO A 110 -3.14 -13.83 -10.54
C PRO A 110 -3.16 -14.44 -9.14
N GLU A 111 -1.99 -14.64 -8.53
CA GLU A 111 -1.85 -15.30 -7.23
C GLU A 111 -0.60 -14.80 -6.48
N SER A 112 -0.46 -15.17 -5.21
CA SER A 112 0.74 -14.88 -4.40
C SER A 112 1.95 -15.71 -4.84
N GLY A 113 3.13 -15.27 -4.41
CA GLY A 113 4.37 -15.98 -4.61
C GLY A 113 5.45 -15.15 -5.30
N ARG A 114 6.51 -15.82 -5.68
CA ARG A 114 7.66 -15.18 -6.34
C ARG A 114 7.52 -15.24 -7.84
N TYR A 115 7.57 -14.08 -8.47
CA TYR A 115 7.62 -13.91 -9.92
C TYR A 115 9.01 -13.47 -10.35
N ILE A 116 9.43 -13.89 -11.52
CA ILE A 116 10.70 -13.46 -12.13
C ILE A 116 10.35 -12.65 -13.37
N LEU A 117 10.77 -11.40 -13.35
CA LEU A 117 10.68 -10.49 -14.48
C LEU A 117 11.99 -10.50 -15.24
N TYR A 118 11.96 -10.85 -16.52
CA TYR A 118 13.05 -10.66 -17.44
C TYR A 118 12.79 -9.42 -18.28
N VAL A 119 13.77 -8.55 -18.36
CA VAL A 119 13.79 -7.42 -19.26
C VAL A 119 14.94 -7.64 -20.23
N ASP A 120 14.61 -8.07 -21.42
CA ASP A 120 15.57 -8.34 -22.47
C ASP A 120 15.77 -7.06 -23.27
N VAL A 121 16.97 -6.49 -23.21
CA VAL A 121 17.38 -5.32 -24.00
C VAL A 121 18.10 -5.81 -25.25
N ASP A 122 17.54 -5.44 -26.41
CA ASP A 122 18.11 -5.83 -27.71
C ASP A 122 19.20 -4.83 -28.13
N ASP A 123 20.43 -5.15 -27.77
CA ASP A 123 21.63 -4.36 -28.11
C ASP A 123 22.27 -4.79 -29.44
N MET A 124 21.46 -5.27 -30.37
CA MET A 124 21.95 -5.82 -31.65
C MET A 124 22.74 -4.78 -32.47
N ALA A 125 22.46 -3.49 -32.29
CA ALA A 125 23.15 -2.46 -33.05
C ALA A 125 24.59 -2.22 -32.59
N TYR A 126 24.93 -2.48 -31.31
CA TYR A 126 26.22 -2.15 -30.73
C TYR A 126 27.02 -3.39 -30.35
N SER A 127 26.43 -4.36 -29.72
CA SER A 127 27.13 -5.56 -29.23
C SER A 127 26.67 -6.85 -29.91
N ASN A 128 25.66 -6.80 -30.77
CA ASN A 128 25.00 -7.95 -31.37
C ASN A 128 24.55 -9.00 -30.35
N GLN A 129 24.09 -8.53 -29.19
CA GLN A 129 23.68 -9.36 -28.06
C GLN A 129 22.32 -8.92 -27.50
N ILE A 130 21.66 -9.85 -26.83
CA ILE A 130 20.51 -9.55 -26.00
C ILE A 130 20.98 -9.54 -24.54
N LEU A 131 20.80 -8.41 -23.87
CA LEU A 131 21.16 -8.24 -22.47
C LEU A 131 19.95 -8.57 -21.59
N ASN A 132 20.09 -9.57 -20.70
CA ASN A 132 18.98 -10.03 -19.87
C ASN A 132 19.10 -9.45 -18.46
N PHE A 133 18.20 -8.56 -18.09
CA PHE A 133 18.05 -8.06 -16.72
C PHE A 133 16.96 -8.87 -16.02
N ILE A 134 17.25 -9.35 -14.80
CA ILE A 134 16.39 -10.33 -14.11
C ILE A 134 16.02 -9.79 -12.73
N TYR A 135 14.72 -9.59 -12.47
CA TYR A 135 14.22 -9.09 -11.21
C TYR A 135 13.27 -10.08 -10.55
N SER A 136 13.37 -10.19 -9.23
CA SER A 136 12.41 -10.95 -8.43
C SER A 136 11.33 -10.00 -7.89
N ILE A 137 10.07 -10.36 -8.07
CA ILE A 137 8.92 -9.65 -7.56
C ILE A 137 8.19 -10.59 -6.61
N ASP A 138 8.19 -10.27 -5.32
CA ASP A 138 7.47 -11.03 -4.32
C ASP A 138 6.06 -10.43 -4.15
N VAL A 139 5.04 -11.22 -4.48
CA VAL A 139 3.63 -10.86 -4.35
C VAL A 139 3.10 -11.53 -3.07
N PRO A 140 2.80 -10.75 -2.02
CA PRO A 140 2.34 -11.31 -0.76
C PRO A 140 0.93 -11.91 -0.91
N GLU A 141 0.60 -12.86 -0.05
CA GLU A 141 -0.79 -13.28 0.11
C GLU A 141 -1.62 -12.07 0.51
N SER A 142 -2.74 -11.86 -0.19
CA SER A 142 -3.65 -10.79 0.17
C SER A 142 -4.34 -11.17 1.49
N TRP A 143 -3.75 -10.81 2.60
CA TRP A 143 -4.51 -10.71 3.84
C TRP A 143 -5.52 -9.60 3.61
N ASN A 144 -6.77 -9.98 3.63
CA ASN A 144 -7.89 -9.05 3.48
C ASN A 144 -7.95 -8.16 4.73
N ASN A 145 -6.92 -7.32 4.90
CA ASN A 145 -6.76 -6.36 6.01
C ASN A 145 -7.83 -5.27 6.00
N SER A 146 -8.72 -5.26 4.99
CA SER A 146 -9.83 -4.32 4.93
C SER A 146 -10.85 -4.50 6.06
N SER A 147 -10.89 -5.69 6.69
CA SER A 147 -11.82 -5.97 7.79
C SER A 147 -11.24 -5.68 9.18
N LEU A 148 -9.91 -5.72 9.35
CA LEU A 148 -9.28 -5.49 10.66
C LEU A 148 -9.49 -4.06 11.21
N PRO A 149 -9.29 -2.98 10.47
CA PRO A 149 -9.55 -1.63 10.98
C PRO A 149 -11.03 -1.41 11.29
N LEU A 150 -11.94 -1.96 10.48
CA LEU A 150 -13.39 -1.88 10.74
C LEU A 150 -13.79 -2.67 11.99
N ALA A 151 -13.25 -3.86 12.20
CA ALA A 151 -13.51 -4.67 13.39
C ALA A 151 -12.98 -3.99 14.67
N ILE A 152 -11.79 -3.40 14.63
CA ILE A 152 -11.23 -2.67 15.78
C ILE A 152 -12.07 -1.44 16.10
N ILE A 153 -12.51 -0.68 15.08
CA ILE A 153 -13.37 0.51 15.25
C ILE A 153 -14.72 0.10 15.85
N THR A 154 -15.35 -0.97 15.35
CA THR A 154 -16.64 -1.42 15.87
C THR A 154 -16.57 -1.88 17.33
N VAL A 155 -15.53 -2.64 17.70
CA VAL A 155 -15.31 -3.05 19.09
C VAL A 155 -15.06 -1.85 20.00
N GLY A 156 -14.26 -0.88 19.56
CA GLY A 156 -14.00 0.34 20.30
C GLY A 156 -15.27 1.17 20.55
N VAL A 157 -16.12 1.32 19.54
CA VAL A 157 -17.40 2.05 19.66
C VAL A 157 -18.36 1.33 20.63
N ILE A 158 -18.48 0.01 20.54
CA ILE A 158 -19.34 -0.75 21.44
C ILE A 158 -18.85 -0.65 22.89
N ALA A 159 -17.54 -0.74 23.13
CA ALA A 159 -16.98 -0.61 24.47
C ALA A 159 -17.25 0.77 25.10
N THR A 160 -17.14 1.85 24.32
CA THR A 160 -17.42 3.21 24.79
C THR A 160 -18.91 3.43 25.10
N VAL A 161 -19.82 2.86 24.30
CA VAL A 161 -21.27 2.93 24.56
C VAL A 161 -21.61 2.16 25.85
N ILE A 162 -21.06 0.98 26.05
CA ILE A 162 -21.33 0.19 27.26
C ILE A 162 -20.83 0.91 28.53
N THR A 163 -19.63 1.48 28.50
CA THR A 163 -19.05 2.21 29.64
C THR A 163 -19.86 3.46 29.99
N THR A 164 -20.37 4.17 28.99
CA THR A 164 -21.24 5.34 29.22
C THR A 164 -22.59 4.96 29.83
N ILE A 165 -23.22 3.89 29.35
CA ILE A 165 -24.50 3.39 29.91
C ILE A 165 -24.32 2.95 31.37
N VAL A 166 -23.28 2.17 31.67
CA VAL A 166 -22.99 1.74 33.03
C VAL A 166 -22.73 2.94 33.97
N GLY A 167 -21.97 3.92 33.49
CA GLY A 167 -21.70 5.14 34.24
C GLY A 167 -22.98 5.93 34.57
N VAL A 168 -23.90 6.07 33.63
CA VAL A 168 -25.21 6.76 33.85
C VAL A 168 -26.06 6.01 34.85
N ILE A 169 -26.15 4.67 34.74
CA ILE A 169 -26.95 3.85 35.70
C ILE A 169 -26.38 3.97 37.11
N PHE A 170 -25.07 3.93 37.28
CA PHE A 170 -24.39 4.04 38.57
C PHE A 170 -24.66 5.44 39.20
N PHE A 171 -24.60 6.48 38.40
CA PHE A 171 -24.86 7.85 38.85
C PHE A 171 -26.34 8.06 39.26
N GLN A 172 -27.29 7.48 38.53
CA GLN A 172 -28.70 7.52 38.89
C GLN A 172 -28.99 6.77 40.19
N ARG A 173 -28.40 5.61 40.41
CA ARG A 173 -28.53 4.83 41.65
C ARG A 173 -28.03 5.61 42.87
N LYS A 174 -26.86 6.27 42.73
CA LYS A 174 -26.28 7.09 43.80
C LYS A 174 -27.18 8.30 44.16
N LYS A 175 -27.79 8.95 43.16
CA LYS A 175 -28.69 10.06 43.36
C LYS A 175 -30.00 9.65 44.10
N ASN A 176 -30.54 8.50 43.76
CA ASN A 176 -31.76 7.98 44.42
C ASN A 176 -31.52 7.59 45.87
N GLN A 177 -30.35 7.09 46.22
CA GLN A 177 -29.98 6.77 47.61
C GLN A 177 -29.86 8.04 48.48
N GLN A 178 -29.31 9.14 47.92
CA GLN A 178 -29.22 10.41 48.65
C GLN A 178 -30.60 11.07 48.91
N SER A 179 -31.54 10.88 47.99
CA SER A 179 -32.92 11.42 48.17
C SER A 179 -33.66 10.70 49.30
N ILE A 180 -33.43 9.40 49.49
CA ILE A 180 -34.10 8.62 50.56
C ILE A 180 -33.55 8.97 51.94
N THR A 181 -32.29 9.34 52.05
CA THR A 181 -31.65 9.71 53.33
C THR A 181 -32.09 11.10 53.82
N ASN A 182 -32.39 12.03 52.90
CA ASN A 182 -32.82 13.38 53.22
C ASN A 182 -34.35 13.50 53.59
N THR A 183 -35.13 12.43 53.36
CA THR A 183 -36.57 12.44 53.69
C THR A 183 -36.82 11.82 55.06
N LYS A 184 -35.78 11.32 55.76
CA LYS A 184 -35.92 10.70 57.10
C LYS A 184 -35.42 11.57 58.28
N ASN A 185 -34.99 12.80 58.00
CA ASN A 185 -34.72 13.82 58.98
C ASN A 185 -35.75 14.94 58.86
#